data_a179d4dd559b47ad4a5cf2bd516479ed
#
_entry.id   a179d4dd559b47ad4a5cf2bd516479ed
#
_cell.length_a   1.000
_cell.length_b   1.000
_cell.length_c   1.000
_cell.angle_alpha   90.00
_cell.angle_beta   90.00
_cell.angle_gamma   90.00
#
_symmetry.space_group_name_H-M   'P 1'
#
loop_
_entity.id
_entity.type
_entity.pdbx_description
1 polymer ?
#
loop_
_entity_poly.entity_id
_entity_poly.type
_entity_poly.pdbx_seq_one_letter_code
_entity_poly.pdbx_strand_id
1 'polypeptide(L)'
;MPPITALIYTENDALRLGRCLETLYPCDDIVIVDHGSSDRTLSLAREYGAKIVSAAPGASADDYLRSARQSNTWILCLDPHESLTEALAASLFEWKSEAESTHRNGVQPLAFSMFLREETAEGWIELPSAQTRLVPQSWNRWNGRLPVHDPSALALEGELLRFVFP
;
A
#
# COMPACT_ATOMS: atom_id res chain seq x y z
N MET A 1 17.51 -6.68 -2.10
CA MET A 1 16.41 -5.71 -1.92
C MET A 1 15.12 -6.46 -1.58
N PRO A 2 14.47 -6.16 -0.46
CA PRO A 2 13.23 -6.82 -0.14
C PRO A 2 12.14 -6.42 -1.15
N PRO A 3 11.38 -7.38 -1.71
CA PRO A 3 10.30 -7.04 -2.60
C PRO A 3 9.12 -6.40 -1.84
N ILE A 4 8.42 -5.49 -2.52
CA ILE A 4 7.20 -4.87 -2.01
C ILE A 4 6.03 -5.32 -2.87
N THR A 5 5.00 -5.85 -2.24
CA THR A 5 3.71 -6.10 -2.87
C THR A 5 2.71 -5.04 -2.42
N ALA A 6 2.14 -4.29 -3.36
CA ALA A 6 1.03 -3.40 -3.04
C ALA A 6 -0.27 -4.20 -2.92
N LEU A 7 -1.04 -3.96 -1.87
CA LEU A 7 -2.34 -4.57 -1.62
C LEU A 7 -3.41 -3.49 -1.63
N ILE A 8 -4.37 -3.61 -2.55
CA ILE A 8 -5.42 -2.62 -2.76
C ILE A 8 -6.76 -3.32 -2.89
N TYR A 9 -7.75 -2.87 -2.11
CA TYR A 9 -9.13 -3.35 -2.20
C TYR A 9 -9.93 -2.40 -3.08
N THR A 10 -10.68 -2.94 -4.03
CA THR A 10 -11.44 -2.14 -4.99
C THR A 10 -12.91 -2.53 -5.05
N GLU A 11 -13.75 -1.53 -5.35
CA GLU A 11 -15.16 -1.68 -5.70
C GLU A 11 -15.58 -0.49 -6.55
N ASN A 12 -15.63 -0.67 -7.88
CA ASN A 12 -15.98 0.38 -8.82
C ASN A 12 -15.12 1.67 -8.68
N ASP A 13 -13.81 1.49 -8.69
CA ASP A 13 -12.83 2.54 -8.45
C ASP A 13 -12.07 2.98 -9.71
N ALA A 14 -12.62 2.75 -10.90
CA ALA A 14 -11.95 3.00 -12.17
C ALA A 14 -11.42 4.44 -12.33
N LEU A 15 -12.16 5.44 -11.81
CA LEU A 15 -11.76 6.84 -11.92
C LEU A 15 -10.49 7.19 -11.13
N ARG A 16 -10.21 6.46 -10.05
CA ARG A 16 -9.13 6.79 -9.11
C ARG A 16 -8.00 5.77 -9.11
N LEU A 17 -8.31 4.53 -9.44
CA LEU A 17 -7.35 3.44 -9.40
C LEU A 17 -6.15 3.69 -10.32
N GLY A 18 -6.36 4.21 -11.53
CA GLY A 18 -5.28 4.51 -12.45
C GLY A 18 -4.24 5.45 -11.88
N ARG A 19 -4.69 6.52 -11.21
CA ARG A 19 -3.80 7.46 -10.54
C ARG A 19 -3.00 6.79 -9.43
N CYS A 20 -3.64 5.95 -8.64
CA CYS A 20 -2.96 5.15 -7.62
C CYS A 20 -1.88 4.26 -8.24
N LEU A 21 -2.24 3.47 -9.24
CA LEU A 21 -1.35 2.49 -9.86
C LEU A 21 -0.13 3.12 -10.54
N GLU A 22 -0.29 4.30 -11.15
CA GLU A 22 0.81 5.04 -11.79
C GLU A 22 1.95 5.36 -10.81
N THR A 23 1.65 5.52 -9.54
CA THR A 23 2.63 5.89 -8.52
C THR A 23 3.32 4.70 -7.86
N LEU A 24 2.93 3.47 -8.18
CA LEU A 24 3.40 2.26 -7.49
C LEU A 24 4.69 1.68 -8.08
N TYR A 25 5.46 2.46 -8.81
CA TYR A 25 6.72 2.00 -9.41
C TYR A 25 7.78 1.50 -8.40
N PRO A 26 7.77 1.86 -7.10
CA PRO A 26 8.63 1.19 -6.12
C PRO A 26 8.18 -0.23 -5.76
N CYS A 27 6.96 -0.63 -6.11
CA CYS A 27 6.42 -1.96 -5.80
C CYS A 27 6.80 -2.95 -6.89
N ASP A 28 7.12 -4.16 -6.48
CA ASP A 28 7.49 -5.25 -7.40
C ASP A 28 6.26 -5.99 -7.92
N ASP A 29 5.22 -6.08 -7.09
CA ASP A 29 3.95 -6.72 -7.43
C ASP A 29 2.77 -5.90 -6.93
N ILE A 30 1.63 -6.07 -7.59
CA ILE A 30 0.36 -5.45 -7.21
C ILE A 30 -0.70 -6.53 -7.09
N VAL A 31 -1.38 -6.57 -5.95
CA VAL A 31 -2.53 -7.46 -5.72
C VAL A 31 -3.77 -6.60 -5.51
N ILE A 32 -4.76 -6.81 -6.36
CA ILE A 32 -6.08 -6.17 -6.26
C ILE A 32 -7.06 -7.19 -5.69
N VAL A 33 -7.69 -6.83 -4.58
CA VAL A 33 -8.80 -7.60 -4.01
C VAL A 33 -10.09 -6.91 -4.39
N ASP A 34 -10.84 -7.49 -5.32
CA ASP A 34 -12.00 -6.85 -5.91
C ASP A 34 -13.32 -7.35 -5.33
N HIS A 35 -14.18 -6.41 -4.97
CA HIS A 35 -15.50 -6.65 -4.40
C HIS A 35 -16.62 -6.60 -5.45
N GLY A 36 -16.40 -7.19 -6.61
CA GLY A 36 -17.43 -7.33 -7.63
C GLY A 36 -17.64 -6.09 -8.49
N SER A 37 -16.56 -5.43 -8.89
CA SER A 37 -16.63 -4.25 -9.75
C SER A 37 -17.30 -4.55 -11.09
N SER A 38 -18.18 -3.65 -11.52
CA SER A 38 -18.89 -3.72 -12.80
C SER A 38 -18.43 -2.65 -13.81
N ASP A 39 -17.57 -1.73 -13.38
CA ASP A 39 -16.97 -0.71 -14.24
C ASP A 39 -15.63 -1.19 -14.84
N ARG A 40 -14.78 -0.27 -15.28
CA ARG A 40 -13.49 -0.57 -15.89
C ARG A 40 -12.37 -0.88 -14.88
N THR A 41 -12.68 -1.01 -13.58
CA THR A 41 -11.69 -1.26 -12.53
C THR A 41 -10.77 -2.44 -12.85
N LEU A 42 -11.35 -3.59 -13.22
CA LEU A 42 -10.56 -4.80 -13.48
C LEU A 42 -9.72 -4.70 -14.76
N SER A 43 -10.27 -4.12 -15.82
CA SER A 43 -9.51 -3.93 -17.07
C SER A 43 -8.33 -2.99 -16.84
N LEU A 44 -8.53 -1.92 -16.08
CA LEU A 44 -7.47 -0.99 -15.73
C LEU A 44 -6.38 -1.66 -14.88
N ALA A 45 -6.78 -2.43 -13.89
CA ALA A 45 -5.83 -3.19 -13.06
C ALA A 45 -4.96 -4.13 -13.90
N ARG A 46 -5.54 -4.81 -14.88
CA ARG A 46 -4.79 -5.68 -15.80
C ARG A 46 -3.79 -4.94 -16.66
N GLU A 47 -4.10 -3.72 -17.08
CA GLU A 47 -3.17 -2.88 -17.86
C GLU A 47 -1.88 -2.59 -17.09
N TYR A 48 -1.95 -2.53 -15.77
CA TYR A 48 -0.78 -2.33 -14.89
C TYR A 48 -0.14 -3.63 -14.41
N GLY A 49 -0.57 -4.78 -14.93
CA GLY A 49 -0.01 -6.08 -14.58
C GLY A 49 -0.40 -6.57 -13.18
N ALA A 50 -1.45 -6.03 -12.60
CA ALA A 50 -1.90 -6.43 -11.27
C ALA A 50 -2.48 -7.86 -11.28
N LYS A 51 -2.21 -8.59 -10.21
CA LYS A 51 -2.88 -9.85 -9.91
C LYS A 51 -4.22 -9.52 -9.24
N ILE A 52 -5.32 -10.05 -9.82
CA ILE A 52 -6.67 -9.79 -9.32
C ILE A 52 -7.18 -11.03 -8.61
N VAL A 53 -7.68 -10.84 -7.40
CA VAL A 53 -8.39 -11.86 -6.64
C VAL A 53 -9.76 -11.33 -6.24
N SER A 54 -10.77 -12.20 -6.26
CA SER A 54 -12.11 -11.84 -5.80
C SER A 54 -12.16 -11.85 -4.29
N ALA A 55 -12.78 -10.83 -3.70
CA ALA A 55 -13.02 -10.79 -2.26
C ALA A 55 -13.93 -11.95 -1.85
N ALA A 56 -13.60 -12.58 -0.73
CA ALA A 56 -14.36 -13.69 -0.16
C ALA A 56 -14.82 -13.33 1.25
N PRO A 57 -16.07 -13.68 1.64
CA PRO A 57 -16.55 -13.45 3.00
C PRO A 57 -15.65 -14.12 4.03
N GLY A 58 -15.27 -13.38 5.07
CA GLY A 58 -14.43 -13.88 6.15
C GLY A 58 -12.95 -14.06 5.83
N ALA A 59 -12.53 -13.79 4.60
CA ALA A 59 -11.11 -13.85 4.23
C ALA A 59 -10.34 -12.63 4.77
N SER A 60 -9.10 -12.88 5.19
CA SER A 60 -8.19 -11.85 5.69
C SER A 60 -7.19 -11.45 4.60
N ALA A 61 -6.42 -10.38 4.86
CA ALA A 61 -5.32 -9.98 3.99
C ALA A 61 -4.34 -11.14 3.73
N ASP A 62 -4.07 -11.95 4.74
CA ASP A 62 -3.20 -13.12 4.60
C ASP A 62 -3.70 -14.11 3.55
N ASP A 63 -5.00 -14.34 3.48
CA ASP A 63 -5.58 -15.27 2.51
C ASP A 63 -5.35 -14.79 1.07
N TYR A 64 -5.46 -13.50 0.82
CA TYR A 64 -5.26 -12.92 -0.51
C TYR A 64 -3.79 -12.85 -0.92
N LEU A 65 -2.89 -12.78 0.04
CA LEU A 65 -1.46 -12.64 -0.21
C LEU A 65 -0.71 -13.96 -0.38
N ARG A 66 -1.34 -15.10 -0.09
CA ARG A 66 -0.67 -16.41 -0.12
C ARG A 66 0.02 -16.73 -1.42
N SER A 67 -0.60 -16.41 -2.55
CA SER A 67 -0.04 -16.70 -3.88
C SER A 67 1.00 -15.69 -4.34
N ALA A 68 1.06 -14.52 -3.70
CA ALA A 68 1.98 -13.44 -4.05
C ALA A 68 3.24 -13.43 -3.17
N ARG A 69 3.29 -14.26 -2.14
CA ARG A 69 4.39 -14.24 -1.17
C ARG A 69 5.65 -14.88 -1.71
N GLN A 70 6.69 -14.08 -1.77
CA GLN A 70 8.07 -14.55 -1.81
C GLN A 70 8.65 -14.35 -0.40
N SER A 71 9.72 -15.06 -0.07
CA SER A 71 10.43 -14.84 1.19
C SER A 71 10.89 -13.38 1.29
N ASN A 72 10.75 -12.78 2.46
CA ASN A 72 11.10 -11.39 2.76
C ASN A 72 10.26 -10.31 2.06
N THR A 73 9.06 -10.65 1.56
CA THR A 73 8.16 -9.67 0.98
C THR A 73 7.59 -8.74 2.06
N TRP A 74 7.54 -7.46 1.72
CA TRP A 74 6.84 -6.45 2.51
C TRP A 74 5.55 -6.06 1.79
N ILE A 75 4.55 -5.68 2.55
CA ILE A 75 3.22 -5.36 2.03
C ILE A 75 2.96 -3.87 2.21
N LEU A 76 2.70 -3.18 1.11
CA LEU A 76 2.27 -1.78 1.11
C LEU A 76 0.76 -1.74 0.94
N CYS A 77 0.05 -1.29 1.97
CA CYS A 77 -1.41 -1.26 2.00
C CYS A 77 -1.92 0.12 1.61
N LEU A 78 -2.74 0.19 0.57
CA LEU A 78 -3.27 1.43 0.03
C LEU A 78 -4.77 1.33 -0.24
N ASP A 79 -5.44 2.47 -0.14
CA ASP A 79 -6.78 2.67 -0.66
C ASP A 79 -6.66 3.10 -2.14
N PRO A 80 -7.59 2.72 -3.04
CA PRO A 80 -7.51 3.11 -4.44
C PRO A 80 -7.59 4.62 -4.69
N HIS A 81 -8.00 5.40 -3.69
CA HIS A 81 -8.02 6.87 -3.75
C HIS A 81 -6.68 7.50 -3.38
N GLU A 82 -5.69 6.70 -3.01
CA GLU A 82 -4.41 7.17 -2.53
C GLU A 82 -3.32 7.02 -3.59
N SER A 83 -2.38 7.96 -3.58
CA SER A 83 -1.21 7.93 -4.47
C SER A 83 0.05 8.26 -3.68
N LEU A 84 1.18 7.68 -4.09
CA LEU A 84 2.47 8.04 -3.52
C LEU A 84 2.92 9.39 -4.10
N THR A 85 3.46 10.26 -3.25
CA THR A 85 4.25 11.39 -3.74
C THR A 85 5.60 10.91 -4.23
N GLU A 86 6.28 11.71 -5.04
CA GLU A 86 7.65 11.41 -5.48
C GLU A 86 8.60 11.28 -4.29
N ALA A 87 8.42 12.11 -3.26
CA ALA A 87 9.23 12.04 -2.05
C ALA A 87 9.04 10.71 -1.32
N LEU A 88 7.80 10.23 -1.19
CA LEU A 88 7.53 8.95 -0.56
C LEU A 88 8.06 7.78 -1.40
N ALA A 89 7.92 7.85 -2.71
CA ALA A 89 8.48 6.83 -3.60
C ALA A 89 10.01 6.75 -3.47
N ALA A 90 10.68 7.90 -3.39
CA ALA A 90 12.14 7.95 -3.16
C ALA A 90 12.51 7.32 -1.82
N SER A 91 11.73 7.59 -0.76
CA SER A 91 11.95 6.99 0.56
C SER A 91 11.82 5.48 0.53
N LEU A 92 10.88 4.94 -0.24
CA LEU A 92 10.72 3.50 -0.41
C LEU A 92 11.92 2.87 -1.12
N PHE A 93 12.47 3.52 -2.14
CA PHE A 93 13.68 3.04 -2.80
C PHE A 93 14.90 3.08 -1.87
N GLU A 94 15.06 4.14 -1.10
CA GLU A 94 16.13 4.23 -0.08
C GLU A 94 15.99 3.11 0.93
N TRP A 95 14.79 2.91 1.46
CA TRP A 95 14.52 1.83 2.40
C TRP A 95 14.86 0.46 1.82
N LYS A 96 14.49 0.18 0.58
CA LYS A 96 14.82 -1.09 -0.09
C LYS A 96 16.34 -1.30 -0.16
N SER A 97 17.09 -0.25 -0.45
CA SER A 97 18.54 -0.30 -0.55
C SER A 97 19.22 -0.51 0.81
N GLU A 98 18.71 0.15 1.85
CA GLU A 98 19.27 0.08 3.20
C GLU A 98 18.92 -1.22 3.92
N ALA A 99 17.76 -1.81 3.62
CA ALA A 99 17.32 -3.04 4.27
C ALA A 99 18.28 -4.21 4.09
N GLU A 100 19.08 -4.20 3.03
CA GLU A 100 20.13 -5.21 2.83
C GLU A 100 21.34 -4.99 3.75
N SER A 101 21.65 -3.74 4.07
CA SER A 101 22.82 -3.42 4.90
C SER A 101 22.54 -3.52 6.41
N THR A 102 21.29 -3.35 6.81
CA THR A 102 20.90 -3.35 8.23
C THR A 102 20.76 -4.73 8.85
N HIS A 103 20.76 -5.79 8.07
CA HIS A 103 20.82 -7.16 8.62
C HIS A 103 22.07 -7.40 9.49
N ARG A 104 22.99 -6.47 9.51
CA ARG A 104 24.25 -6.60 10.28
C ARG A 104 24.25 -5.98 11.66
N ASN A 105 23.34 -5.04 11.98
CA ASN A 105 23.55 -4.17 13.15
C ASN A 105 22.36 -3.86 14.05
N GLY A 106 21.35 -4.72 14.23
CA GLY A 106 20.41 -4.48 15.32
C GLY A 106 18.93 -4.47 14.97
N VAL A 107 18.11 -4.02 15.90
CA VAL A 107 16.65 -4.05 15.90
C VAL A 107 16.09 -3.29 14.68
N GLN A 108 15.50 -4.01 13.73
CA GLN A 108 14.74 -3.39 12.66
C GLN A 108 13.37 -2.96 13.17
N PRO A 109 12.82 -1.84 12.66
CA PRO A 109 11.42 -1.49 12.91
C PRO A 109 10.50 -2.60 12.44
N LEU A 110 9.45 -2.87 13.22
CA LEU A 110 8.48 -3.90 12.88
C LEU A 110 7.58 -3.50 11.71
N ALA A 111 7.42 -2.20 11.47
CA ALA A 111 6.58 -1.64 10.42
C ALA A 111 6.97 -0.19 10.14
N PHE A 112 6.40 0.37 9.07
CA PHE A 112 6.60 1.78 8.71
C PHE A 112 5.26 2.48 8.53
N SER A 113 5.22 3.73 8.96
CA SER A 113 4.05 4.59 8.85
C SER A 113 4.28 5.69 7.80
N MET A 114 3.20 6.23 7.31
CA MET A 114 3.20 7.29 6.29
C MET A 114 2.26 8.39 6.69
N PHE A 115 2.68 9.63 6.46
CA PHE A 115 1.80 10.78 6.60
C PHE A 115 0.87 10.87 5.39
N LEU A 116 -0.32 11.43 5.61
CA LEU A 116 -1.31 11.60 4.56
C LEU A 116 -1.72 13.07 4.45
N ARG A 117 -1.94 13.49 3.21
CA ARG A 117 -2.72 14.69 2.89
C ARG A 117 -4.02 14.27 2.25
N GLU A 118 -5.08 14.94 2.60
CA GLU A 118 -6.41 14.69 2.05
C GLU A 118 -6.93 15.91 1.30
N GLU A 119 -7.50 15.66 0.13
CA GLU A 119 -8.14 16.70 -0.67
C GLU A 119 -9.43 17.17 -0.02
N THR A 120 -9.60 18.47 0.07
CA THR A 120 -10.85 19.12 0.54
C THR A 120 -11.33 20.12 -0.50
N ALA A 121 -12.54 20.64 -0.31
CA ALA A 121 -13.07 21.70 -1.19
C ALA A 121 -12.21 22.98 -1.20
N GLU A 122 -11.43 23.22 -0.16
CA GLU A 122 -10.57 24.40 -0.01
C GLU A 122 -9.09 24.12 -0.27
N GLY A 123 -8.74 22.91 -0.66
CA GLY A 123 -7.36 22.49 -0.92
C GLY A 123 -6.96 21.27 -0.11
N TRP A 124 -5.66 21.09 0.09
CA TRP A 124 -5.11 19.93 0.79
C TRP A 124 -4.92 20.22 2.27
N ILE A 125 -5.28 19.24 3.11
CA ILE A 125 -5.01 19.27 4.54
C ILE A 125 -4.10 18.10 4.93
N GLU A 126 -3.20 18.35 5.86
CA GLU A 126 -2.38 17.29 6.47
C GLU A 126 -3.20 16.61 7.57
N LEU A 127 -3.25 15.28 7.54
CA LEU A 127 -3.85 14.53 8.63
C LEU A 127 -2.89 14.52 9.84
N PRO A 128 -3.44 14.55 11.09
CA PRO A 128 -2.62 14.79 12.27
C PRO A 128 -1.69 13.64 12.67
N SER A 129 -1.95 12.42 12.18
CA SER A 129 -1.19 11.23 12.56
C SER A 129 -0.78 10.42 11.36
N ALA A 130 0.45 9.93 11.37
CA ALA A 130 0.90 8.95 10.40
C ALA A 130 0.15 7.63 10.58
N GLN A 131 -0.06 6.89 9.50
CA GLN A 131 -0.72 5.59 9.50
C GLN A 131 0.27 4.49 9.11
N THR A 132 0.23 3.37 9.81
CA THR A 132 1.03 2.20 9.49
C THR A 132 0.54 1.60 8.17
N ARG A 133 1.40 1.54 7.17
CA ARG A 133 1.04 1.11 5.81
C ARG A 133 2.01 0.13 5.18
N LEU A 134 3.25 0.09 5.61
CA LEU A 134 4.25 -0.85 5.12
C LEU A 134 4.58 -1.84 6.22
N VAL A 135 4.21 -3.10 6.01
CA VAL A 135 4.32 -4.17 7.02
C VAL A 135 4.99 -5.40 6.44
N PRO A 136 5.69 -6.21 7.26
CA PRO A 136 6.27 -7.46 6.77
C PRO A 136 5.18 -8.48 6.45
N GLN A 137 5.53 -9.49 5.66
CA GLN A 137 4.60 -10.57 5.29
C GLN A 137 4.07 -11.35 6.49
N SER A 138 4.76 -11.32 7.62
CA SER A 138 4.35 -11.98 8.88
C SER A 138 3.37 -11.15 9.70
N TRP A 139 2.99 -9.97 9.22
CA TRP A 139 2.06 -9.11 9.93
C TRP A 139 0.72 -9.80 10.15
N ASN A 140 0.19 -9.73 11.36
CA ASN A 140 -1.06 -10.39 11.75
C ASN A 140 -2.06 -9.46 12.45
N ARG A 141 -1.74 -8.15 12.51
CA ARG A 141 -2.59 -7.16 13.18
C ARG A 141 -3.33 -6.31 12.13
N TRP A 142 -4.45 -6.82 11.68
CA TRP A 142 -5.27 -6.18 10.64
C TRP A 142 -6.54 -5.58 11.22
N ASN A 143 -6.89 -4.40 10.75
CA ASN A 143 -8.18 -3.76 10.98
C ASN A 143 -8.88 -3.61 9.63
N GLY A 144 -9.65 -4.62 9.24
CA GLY A 144 -10.26 -4.68 7.92
C GLY A 144 -9.21 -4.72 6.82
N ARG A 145 -9.19 -3.68 5.99
CA ARG A 145 -8.32 -3.58 4.80
C ARG A 145 -6.93 -3.04 5.09
N LEU A 146 -6.73 -2.45 6.25
CA LEU A 146 -5.50 -1.77 6.61
C LEU A 146 -4.85 -2.40 7.84
N PRO A 147 -3.54 -2.25 8.00
CA PRO A 147 -2.88 -2.65 9.24
C PRO A 147 -3.38 -1.83 10.42
N VAL A 148 -3.43 -2.46 11.59
CA VAL A 148 -3.58 -1.72 12.85
C VAL A 148 -2.36 -0.82 13.02
N HIS A 149 -2.57 0.43 13.43
CA HIS A 149 -1.48 1.35 13.65
C HIS A 149 -0.53 0.85 14.75
N ASP A 150 0.75 0.83 14.46
CA ASP A 150 1.79 0.48 15.41
C ASP A 150 2.51 1.76 15.87
N PRO A 151 2.39 2.12 17.16
CA PRO A 151 3.08 3.32 17.69
C PRO A 151 4.60 3.28 17.58
N SER A 152 5.18 2.09 17.45
CA SER A 152 6.63 1.92 17.29
C SER A 152 7.09 1.99 15.85
N ALA A 153 6.17 2.05 14.88
CA ALA A 153 6.50 2.15 13.47
C ALA A 153 7.20 3.49 13.17
N LEU A 154 8.24 3.43 12.36
CA LEU A 154 8.92 4.64 11.90
C LEU A 154 8.18 5.25 10.72
N ALA A 155 8.02 6.57 10.75
CA ALA A 155 7.45 7.30 9.63
C ALA A 155 8.49 7.51 8.53
N LEU A 156 8.12 7.18 7.29
CA LEU A 156 8.92 7.49 6.11
C LEU A 156 8.72 8.95 5.71
N GLU A 157 9.73 9.53 5.10
CA GLU A 157 9.61 10.87 4.51
C GLU A 157 8.71 10.85 3.28
N GLY A 158 7.98 11.94 3.07
CA GLY A 158 6.99 12.04 2.02
C GLY A 158 5.61 11.69 2.52
N GLU A 159 4.65 11.69 1.61
CA GLU A 159 3.24 11.59 1.98
C GLU A 159 2.47 10.74 0.98
N LEU A 160 1.38 10.15 1.45
CA LEU A 160 0.29 9.66 0.61
C LEU A 160 -0.66 10.83 0.35
N LEU A 161 -1.12 10.94 -0.88
CA LEU A 161 -2.18 11.88 -1.26
C LEU A 161 -3.49 11.11 -1.37
N ARG A 162 -4.50 11.50 -0.61
CA ARG A 162 -5.85 10.94 -0.69
C ARG A 162 -6.76 11.86 -1.47
N PHE A 163 -7.19 11.42 -2.65
CA PHE A 163 -8.08 12.16 -3.54
C PHE A 163 -9.52 11.82 -3.19
N VAL A 164 -10.30 12.84 -2.84
CA VAL A 164 -11.72 12.73 -2.47
C VAL A 164 -12.62 13.07 -3.65
N PHE A 165 -12.19 13.99 -4.49
CA PHE A 165 -12.95 14.41 -5.69
C PHE A 165 -12.47 13.66 -6.93
N PRO A 166 -13.38 13.34 -7.86
CA PRO A 166 -13.05 12.67 -9.12
C PRO A 166 -12.14 13.49 -10.04
#